data_de11c187d2334be42e73801bc141157c
#
_entry.id   de11c187d2334be42e73801bc141157c
#
_cell.length_a   1.000
_cell.length_b   1.000
_cell.length_c   1.000
_cell.angle_alpha   90.00
_cell.angle_beta   90.00
_cell.angle_gamma   90.00
#
_symmetry.space_group_name_H-M   'P 1'
#
loop_
_entity.id
_entity.type
_entity.pdbx_description
1 polymer ?
#
loop_
_entity_poly.entity_id
_entity_poly.type
_entity_poly.pdbx_seq_one_letter_code
_entity_poly.pdbx_strand_id
1 'polypeptide(L)'
;GTTWQVADIWSGTDSGLTVAGYYADELLAHLIDDTIYFAANDGNDGYELWAHNTSNTTTWQVADIRNGAHGSRPGAGSSVLVGDTIYFDADDWVYYRELWAHNASNHTTWLVTDIRTSNTFHQWGGSGPGGHMSFMLMDEVFYFSAEGGYGTGTELYAHNTSNHSTWLVADIYPDPAGFNGMNSSVPGYYMEVFIGDTLYFDARDDNTGLPQLWAHDTSNRTTWKVYDASAQGGSMTMPNNPNTGDGKLVMVLGDTLYFTATLDTAYGYEMWAYDTSNQSVWLVSDLFHGVAGSFSGYGGTQFYHNGTMYFDSMTGPSGRKLGAHSPLSINHQTNTGGAVTSWA
;
A
#
# COMPACT_ATOMS: atom_id res chain seq x y z
N GLY A 1 -14.53 -26.10 -19.30
CA GLY A 1 -13.98 -24.76 -19.58
C GLY A 1 -12.78 -24.88 -20.49
N THR A 2 -12.46 -23.81 -21.24
CA THR A 2 -11.26 -23.71 -22.08
C THR A 2 -10.39 -22.58 -21.58
N THR A 3 -9.07 -22.73 -21.64
CA THR A 3 -8.09 -21.70 -21.34
C THR A 3 -7.27 -21.45 -22.60
N TRP A 4 -7.04 -20.20 -22.95
CA TRP A 4 -6.27 -19.82 -24.13
C TRP A 4 -5.40 -18.59 -23.87
N GLN A 5 -4.34 -18.43 -24.65
CA GLN A 5 -3.52 -17.22 -24.67
C GLN A 5 -4.28 -16.12 -25.43
N VAL A 6 -4.39 -14.93 -24.81
CA VAL A 6 -5.16 -13.80 -25.37
C VAL A 6 -4.27 -12.99 -26.32
N ALA A 7 -3.02 -12.73 -25.96
CA ALA A 7 -2.07 -11.99 -26.77
C ALA A 7 -0.64 -12.50 -26.53
N ASP A 8 0.20 -12.40 -27.54
CA ASP A 8 1.65 -12.57 -27.47
C ASP A 8 2.30 -11.21 -27.69
N ILE A 9 2.54 -10.48 -26.59
CA ILE A 9 2.99 -9.08 -26.64
C ILE A 9 4.49 -9.01 -26.96
N TRP A 10 5.28 -9.90 -26.34
CA TRP A 10 6.70 -10.07 -26.66
C TRP A 10 6.89 -11.43 -27.34
N SER A 11 7.00 -11.40 -28.66
CA SER A 11 7.08 -12.62 -29.46
C SER A 11 8.39 -13.39 -29.19
N GLY A 12 8.26 -14.71 -28.99
CA GLY A 12 9.40 -15.60 -28.77
C GLY A 12 9.39 -16.28 -27.41
N THR A 13 10.55 -16.34 -26.75
CA THR A 13 10.71 -17.02 -25.44
C THR A 13 10.65 -16.07 -24.25
N ASP A 14 10.58 -14.78 -24.49
CA ASP A 14 10.59 -13.76 -23.45
C ASP A 14 9.18 -13.45 -22.93
N SER A 15 9.09 -12.81 -21.78
CA SER A 15 7.84 -12.57 -21.08
C SER A 15 7.34 -11.14 -21.30
N GLY A 16 6.20 -10.99 -21.98
CA GLY A 16 5.55 -9.69 -22.17
C GLY A 16 4.86 -9.14 -20.91
N LEU A 17 4.55 -10.00 -19.92
CA LEU A 17 4.03 -9.58 -18.62
C LEU A 17 5.11 -9.73 -17.56
N THR A 18 5.05 -8.91 -16.50
CA THR A 18 6.00 -9.01 -15.39
C THR A 18 5.92 -10.37 -14.73
N VAL A 19 7.08 -10.99 -14.50
CA VAL A 19 7.22 -12.12 -13.61
C VAL A 19 7.70 -11.58 -12.26
N ALA A 20 7.14 -12.09 -11.17
CA ALA A 20 7.50 -11.70 -9.81
C ALA A 20 9.02 -11.70 -9.62
N GLY A 21 9.60 -10.54 -9.34
CA GLY A 21 11.03 -10.39 -9.09
C GLY A 21 11.44 -8.92 -9.00
N TYR A 22 11.97 -8.53 -7.88
CA TYR A 22 12.63 -7.26 -7.51
C TYR A 22 11.76 -5.99 -7.41
N TYR A 23 10.58 -5.88 -8.05
CA TYR A 23 9.70 -4.68 -7.98
C TYR A 23 8.23 -5.04 -8.28
N ALA A 24 7.77 -6.26 -8.00
CA ALA A 24 6.48 -6.77 -8.47
C ALA A 24 5.49 -6.97 -7.30
N ASP A 25 5.27 -5.97 -6.46
CA ASP A 25 4.30 -6.12 -5.39
C ASP A 25 2.89 -5.69 -5.82
N GLU A 26 2.73 -4.79 -6.81
CA GLU A 26 1.43 -4.50 -7.41
C GLU A 26 1.56 -4.35 -8.93
N LEU A 27 0.89 -5.20 -9.68
CA LEU A 27 0.77 -5.06 -11.14
C LEU A 27 -0.43 -4.16 -11.42
N LEU A 28 -0.20 -3.06 -12.15
CA LEU A 28 -1.30 -2.28 -12.69
C LEU A 28 -2.23 -3.23 -13.47
N ALA A 29 -3.45 -3.38 -13.00
CA ALA A 29 -4.50 -4.17 -13.66
C ALA A 29 -5.88 -3.59 -13.34
N HIS A 30 -6.47 -2.87 -14.29
CA HIS A 30 -7.78 -2.25 -14.14
C HIS A 30 -8.69 -2.59 -15.32
N LEU A 31 -9.95 -2.88 -15.03
CA LEU A 31 -10.99 -3.09 -16.03
C LEU A 31 -11.90 -1.85 -16.09
N ILE A 32 -11.99 -1.25 -17.29
CA ILE A 32 -12.91 -0.14 -17.57
C ILE A 32 -13.74 -0.59 -18.78
N ASP A 33 -15.04 -0.71 -18.58
CA ASP A 33 -15.95 -1.33 -19.57
C ASP A 33 -15.43 -2.71 -20.03
N ASP A 34 -15.17 -2.87 -21.32
CA ASP A 34 -14.64 -4.09 -21.91
C ASP A 34 -13.11 -4.08 -22.09
N THR A 35 -12.42 -3.11 -21.50
CA THR A 35 -10.98 -2.92 -21.72
C THR A 35 -10.18 -3.11 -20.43
N ILE A 36 -9.25 -4.05 -20.46
CA ILE A 36 -8.28 -4.30 -19.38
C ILE A 36 -7.03 -3.46 -19.66
N TYR A 37 -6.63 -2.63 -18.70
CA TYR A 37 -5.40 -1.85 -18.70
C TYR A 37 -4.37 -2.52 -17.81
N PHE A 38 -3.13 -2.64 -18.27
CA PHE A 38 -2.06 -3.35 -17.55
C PHE A 38 -0.66 -2.90 -18.01
N ALA A 39 0.37 -3.24 -17.23
CA ALA A 39 1.75 -3.02 -17.60
C ALA A 39 2.29 -4.20 -18.42
N ALA A 40 2.90 -3.94 -19.57
CA ALA A 40 3.51 -4.98 -20.40
C ALA A 40 4.73 -4.46 -21.19
N ASN A 41 5.58 -5.40 -21.61
CA ASN A 41 6.81 -5.18 -22.37
C ASN A 41 6.72 -5.90 -23.71
N ASP A 42 7.00 -5.24 -24.81
CA ASP A 42 7.01 -5.81 -26.16
C ASP A 42 8.43 -6.20 -26.64
N GLY A 43 9.44 -5.93 -25.80
CA GLY A 43 10.85 -6.17 -26.13
C GLY A 43 11.58 -4.99 -26.76
N ASN A 44 10.87 -3.89 -27.09
CA ASN A 44 11.44 -2.68 -27.69
C ASN A 44 11.42 -1.50 -26.73
N ASP A 45 10.24 -1.23 -26.12
CA ASP A 45 10.00 -0.02 -25.34
C ASP A 45 10.05 -0.26 -23.82
N GLY A 46 10.37 -1.51 -23.39
CA GLY A 46 10.34 -1.87 -21.98
C GLY A 46 8.91 -1.99 -21.46
N TYR A 47 8.73 -1.91 -20.14
CA TYR A 47 7.39 -1.99 -19.54
C TYR A 47 6.67 -0.65 -19.66
N GLU A 48 5.59 -0.63 -20.46
CA GLU A 48 4.73 0.54 -20.68
C GLU A 48 3.26 0.23 -20.39
N LEU A 49 2.38 1.24 -20.51
CA LEU A 49 0.95 1.05 -20.35
C LEU A 49 0.33 0.42 -21.59
N TRP A 50 -0.33 -0.71 -21.40
CA TRP A 50 -1.00 -1.48 -22.43
C TRP A 50 -2.48 -1.66 -22.13
N ALA A 51 -3.26 -2.01 -23.16
CA ALA A 51 -4.65 -2.35 -23.01
C ALA A 51 -5.04 -3.54 -23.89
N HIS A 52 -6.04 -4.29 -23.43
CA HIS A 52 -6.72 -5.34 -24.16
C HIS A 52 -8.23 -5.16 -24.11
N ASN A 53 -8.88 -5.04 -25.27
CA ASN A 53 -10.31 -4.99 -25.36
C ASN A 53 -10.89 -6.40 -25.52
N THR A 54 -11.69 -6.83 -24.57
CA THR A 54 -12.25 -8.18 -24.48
C THR A 54 -13.37 -8.45 -25.51
N SER A 55 -14.03 -7.40 -25.99
CA SER A 55 -15.12 -7.52 -26.97
C SER A 55 -14.63 -7.77 -28.38
N ASN A 56 -13.55 -7.12 -28.79
CA ASN A 56 -12.99 -7.22 -30.15
C ASN A 56 -11.63 -7.93 -30.21
N THR A 57 -11.11 -8.36 -29.06
CA THR A 57 -9.85 -9.09 -28.89
C THR A 57 -8.61 -8.35 -29.38
N THR A 58 -8.61 -7.02 -29.41
CA THR A 58 -7.45 -6.22 -29.78
C THR A 58 -6.60 -5.92 -28.56
N THR A 59 -5.28 -5.94 -28.73
CA THR A 59 -4.28 -5.55 -27.72
C THR A 59 -3.36 -4.50 -28.30
N TRP A 60 -3.09 -3.42 -27.55
CA TRP A 60 -2.27 -2.31 -28.02
C TRP A 60 -1.54 -1.62 -26.88
N GLN A 61 -0.43 -0.97 -27.20
CA GLN A 61 0.25 -0.05 -26.29
C GLN A 61 -0.54 1.25 -26.21
N VAL A 62 -0.90 1.64 -24.98
CA VAL A 62 -1.70 2.86 -24.71
C VAL A 62 -0.82 4.09 -24.73
N ALA A 63 0.34 3.99 -24.09
CA ALA A 63 1.31 5.07 -23.99
C ALA A 63 2.73 4.52 -23.89
N ASP A 64 3.65 5.15 -24.62
CA ASP A 64 5.10 5.04 -24.44
C ASP A 64 5.53 6.26 -23.60
N ILE A 65 5.48 6.08 -22.25
CA ILE A 65 5.76 7.17 -21.30
C ILE A 65 7.27 7.41 -21.23
N ARG A 66 8.07 6.33 -21.31
CA ARG A 66 9.52 6.41 -21.29
C ARG A 66 10.11 5.78 -22.54
N ASN A 67 10.42 6.61 -23.50
CA ASN A 67 11.01 6.17 -24.77
C ASN A 67 12.21 5.24 -24.60
N GLY A 68 12.17 4.08 -25.30
CA GLY A 68 13.26 3.12 -25.41
C GLY A 68 13.19 1.98 -24.39
N ALA A 69 14.12 1.06 -24.47
CA ALA A 69 14.09 -0.27 -23.87
C ALA A 69 13.99 -0.36 -22.34
N HIS A 70 14.06 0.75 -21.63
CA HIS A 70 13.97 0.75 -20.16
C HIS A 70 12.55 0.77 -19.62
N GLY A 71 11.60 1.36 -20.36
CA GLY A 71 10.20 1.49 -19.99
C GLY A 71 9.90 2.30 -18.73
N SER A 72 8.65 2.76 -18.62
CA SER A 72 8.17 3.57 -17.48
C SER A 72 7.75 2.76 -16.26
N ARG A 73 7.48 1.45 -16.42
CA ARG A 73 6.98 0.55 -15.39
C ARG A 73 5.77 1.13 -14.64
N PRO A 74 4.65 1.35 -15.33
CA PRO A 74 3.49 1.98 -14.73
C PRO A 74 2.87 1.09 -13.67
N GLY A 75 2.54 1.68 -12.50
CA GLY A 75 1.92 0.99 -11.38
C GLY A 75 2.84 0.05 -10.59
N ALA A 76 4.18 0.21 -10.73
CA ALA A 76 5.12 -0.61 -9.97
C ALA A 76 5.14 -0.30 -8.47
N GLY A 77 4.76 0.91 -8.07
CA GLY A 77 4.52 1.29 -6.68
C GLY A 77 3.06 1.10 -6.30
N SER A 78 2.14 1.67 -7.06
CA SER A 78 0.70 1.52 -6.84
C SER A 78 -0.12 2.05 -8.01
N SER A 79 -1.41 1.68 -8.03
CA SER A 79 -2.39 2.24 -8.96
C SER A 79 -3.80 2.25 -8.37
N VAL A 80 -4.63 3.24 -8.80
CA VAL A 80 -6.04 3.34 -8.39
C VAL A 80 -6.91 3.79 -9.55
N LEU A 81 -8.10 3.21 -9.65
CA LEU A 81 -9.11 3.61 -10.63
C LEU A 81 -10.14 4.53 -9.97
N VAL A 82 -10.35 5.72 -10.56
CA VAL A 82 -11.38 6.68 -10.13
C VAL A 82 -12.20 7.10 -11.35
N GLY A 83 -13.43 6.65 -11.44
CA GLY A 83 -14.25 6.79 -12.64
C GLY A 83 -13.57 6.12 -13.84
N ASP A 84 -13.35 6.89 -14.93
CA ASP A 84 -12.67 6.41 -16.15
C ASP A 84 -11.16 6.74 -16.14
N THR A 85 -10.60 7.15 -15.02
CA THR A 85 -9.19 7.56 -14.93
C THR A 85 -8.42 6.63 -14.01
N ILE A 86 -7.35 6.04 -14.53
CA ILE A 86 -6.37 5.27 -13.77
C ILE A 86 -5.26 6.22 -13.35
N TYR A 87 -4.99 6.32 -12.05
CA TYR A 87 -3.84 7.00 -11.48
C TYR A 87 -2.79 5.94 -11.11
N PHE A 88 -1.53 6.20 -11.41
CA PHE A 88 -0.43 5.25 -11.19
C PHE A 88 0.91 5.98 -11.10
N ASP A 89 1.91 5.32 -10.56
CA ASP A 89 3.28 5.81 -10.62
C ASP A 89 3.95 5.36 -11.92
N ALA A 90 4.77 6.22 -12.54
CA ALA A 90 5.57 5.88 -13.71
C ALA A 90 6.84 6.75 -13.81
N ASP A 91 7.88 6.22 -14.47
CA ASP A 91 9.17 6.87 -14.69
C ASP A 91 9.29 7.30 -16.17
N ASP A 92 9.42 8.58 -16.45
CA ASP A 92 9.61 9.13 -17.79
C ASP A 92 11.07 9.52 -18.11
N TRP A 93 11.99 9.31 -17.16
CA TRP A 93 13.41 9.73 -17.24
C TRP A 93 13.66 11.24 -17.16
N VAL A 94 12.64 12.07 -17.32
CA VAL A 94 12.73 13.55 -17.25
C VAL A 94 12.45 14.02 -15.83
N TYR A 95 11.32 13.57 -15.30
CA TYR A 95 10.86 13.81 -13.92
C TYR A 95 11.12 12.61 -13.03
N TYR A 96 11.61 11.49 -13.60
CA TYR A 96 11.77 10.20 -12.98
C TYR A 96 10.41 9.60 -12.58
N ARG A 97 10.33 8.89 -11.45
CA ARG A 97 9.12 8.22 -11.01
C ARG A 97 8.19 9.18 -10.27
N GLU A 98 7.13 9.59 -10.92
CA GLU A 98 6.14 10.55 -10.42
C GLU A 98 4.71 10.02 -10.60
N LEU A 99 3.71 10.83 -10.18
CA LEU A 99 2.30 10.51 -10.32
C LEU A 99 1.81 10.80 -11.74
N TRP A 100 1.31 9.78 -12.39
CA TRP A 100 0.75 9.81 -13.74
C TRP A 100 -0.71 9.41 -13.74
N ALA A 101 -1.42 9.71 -14.82
CA ALA A 101 -2.77 9.27 -15.06
C ALA A 101 -3.05 8.95 -16.52
N HIS A 102 -4.01 8.04 -16.73
CA HIS A 102 -4.60 7.74 -18.02
C HIS A 102 -6.12 7.79 -17.94
N ASN A 103 -6.76 8.59 -18.79
CA ASN A 103 -8.22 8.61 -18.89
C ASN A 103 -8.68 7.79 -20.09
N ALA A 104 -9.45 6.75 -19.83
CA ALA A 104 -9.93 5.81 -20.83
C ALA A 104 -10.95 6.41 -21.80
N SER A 105 -11.75 7.38 -21.37
CA SER A 105 -12.81 8.00 -22.19
C SER A 105 -12.24 8.91 -23.30
N ASN A 106 -11.18 9.64 -23.02
CA ASN A 106 -10.56 10.56 -23.98
C ASN A 106 -9.19 10.10 -24.49
N HIS A 107 -8.71 8.93 -24.03
CA HIS A 107 -7.44 8.30 -24.42
C HIS A 107 -6.20 9.18 -24.18
N THR A 108 -6.20 9.99 -23.14
CA THR A 108 -5.05 10.83 -22.77
C THR A 108 -4.26 10.22 -21.63
N THR A 109 -2.93 10.30 -21.70
CA THR A 109 -1.99 9.95 -20.64
C THR A 109 -1.15 11.17 -20.32
N TRP A 110 -1.00 11.52 -19.03
CA TRP A 110 -0.29 12.73 -18.61
C TRP A 110 0.38 12.58 -17.24
N LEU A 111 1.45 13.36 -17.04
CA LEU A 111 2.02 13.61 -15.72
C LEU A 111 1.02 14.42 -14.89
N VAL A 112 0.57 13.88 -13.76
CA VAL A 112 -0.36 14.57 -12.85
C VAL A 112 0.37 15.68 -12.10
N THR A 113 1.53 15.34 -11.54
CA THR A 113 2.33 16.27 -10.75
C THR A 113 3.76 15.76 -10.62
N ASP A 114 4.72 16.71 -10.68
CA ASP A 114 6.10 16.53 -10.25
C ASP A 114 6.17 16.89 -8.75
N ILE A 115 6.09 15.88 -7.88
CA ILE A 115 6.11 16.07 -6.40
C ILE A 115 7.52 16.44 -5.96
N ARG A 116 8.53 15.79 -6.56
CA ARG A 116 9.93 16.02 -6.24
C ARG A 116 10.60 16.94 -7.23
N THR A 117 10.40 18.24 -7.09
CA THR A 117 10.90 19.25 -8.03
C THR A 117 12.41 19.49 -8.02
N SER A 118 13.18 18.87 -7.10
CA SER A 118 14.62 19.12 -6.96
C SER A 118 15.49 17.93 -7.39
N ASN A 119 16.11 18.02 -8.55
CA ASN A 119 16.98 16.99 -9.15
C ASN A 119 18.45 17.05 -8.75
N THR A 120 18.87 17.79 -7.70
CA THR A 120 20.27 18.21 -7.54
C THR A 120 21.21 17.19 -6.93
N PHE A 121 20.77 16.06 -6.36
CA PHE A 121 21.69 15.14 -5.67
C PHE A 121 21.43 13.62 -5.74
N HIS A 122 20.37 13.14 -6.39
CA HIS A 122 20.16 11.71 -6.47
C HIS A 122 19.94 11.21 -7.90
N GLN A 123 20.81 10.33 -8.35
CA GLN A 123 20.79 9.61 -9.61
C GLN A 123 19.57 8.65 -9.79
N TRP A 124 18.60 8.69 -8.82
CA TRP A 124 17.42 7.82 -8.75
C TRP A 124 16.16 8.60 -8.31
N GLY A 125 15.95 9.73 -8.84
CA GLY A 125 15.40 10.97 -8.31
C GLY A 125 13.91 11.25 -8.47
N GLY A 126 12.96 10.32 -8.52
CA GLY A 126 11.53 10.62 -8.48
C GLY A 126 10.94 10.59 -7.07
N SER A 127 9.67 11.02 -6.92
CA SER A 127 8.95 10.96 -5.65
C SER A 127 8.49 9.55 -5.27
N GLY A 128 8.41 8.62 -6.23
CA GLY A 128 8.02 7.23 -6.03
C GLY A 128 6.64 7.08 -5.35
N PRO A 129 5.55 7.68 -5.91
CA PRO A 129 4.25 7.64 -5.27
C PRO A 129 3.75 6.21 -5.08
N GLY A 130 3.24 5.89 -3.89
CA GLY A 130 2.74 4.55 -3.60
C GLY A 130 3.82 3.50 -3.31
N GLY A 131 5.10 3.89 -3.25
CA GLY A 131 6.21 2.95 -3.07
C GLY A 131 6.26 2.26 -1.70
N HIS A 132 5.54 2.77 -0.72
CA HIS A 132 5.42 2.20 0.64
C HIS A 132 3.97 2.03 1.05
N MET A 133 3.17 3.08 0.96
CA MET A 133 1.71 3.05 1.15
C MET A 133 1.04 3.01 -0.22
N SER A 134 0.20 2.02 -0.46
CA SER A 134 -0.65 1.92 -1.65
C SER A 134 -1.58 3.13 -1.77
N PHE A 135 -2.15 3.35 -2.97
CA PHE A 135 -3.11 4.45 -3.16
C PHE A 135 -4.42 4.15 -2.44
N MET A 136 -4.63 4.77 -1.29
CA MET A 136 -5.78 4.59 -0.42
C MET A 136 -6.87 5.60 -0.74
N LEU A 137 -7.90 5.18 -1.48
CA LEU A 137 -8.99 6.06 -1.95
C LEU A 137 -10.07 6.24 -0.89
N MET A 138 -10.42 7.51 -0.62
CA MET A 138 -11.60 7.91 0.14
C MET A 138 -12.31 9.02 -0.64
N ASP A 139 -13.52 8.72 -1.10
CA ASP A 139 -14.31 9.61 -1.97
C ASP A 139 -13.52 10.03 -3.24
N GLU A 140 -13.19 11.30 -3.38
CA GLU A 140 -12.44 11.87 -4.50
C GLU A 140 -10.96 12.12 -4.18
N VAL A 141 -10.48 11.68 -3.03
CA VAL A 141 -9.10 11.88 -2.57
C VAL A 141 -8.44 10.53 -2.34
N PHE A 142 -7.27 10.32 -2.91
CA PHE A 142 -6.44 9.19 -2.52
C PHE A 142 -5.18 9.65 -1.80
N TYR A 143 -4.79 8.87 -0.80
CA TYR A 143 -3.65 9.08 0.09
C TYR A 143 -2.57 8.09 -0.26
N PHE A 144 -1.29 8.51 -0.17
CA PHE A 144 -0.15 7.67 -0.56
C PHE A 144 1.14 8.17 0.06
N SER A 145 2.15 7.30 0.10
CA SER A 145 3.52 7.71 0.43
C SER A 145 4.20 8.32 -0.79
N ALA A 146 4.97 9.40 -0.62
CA ALA A 146 5.83 9.95 -1.66
C ALA A 146 7.01 10.72 -1.07
N GLU A 147 8.14 10.77 -1.80
CA GLU A 147 9.30 11.57 -1.43
C GLU A 147 9.13 13.01 -1.92
N GLY A 148 9.04 13.96 -0.99
CA GLY A 148 8.81 15.38 -1.28
C GLY A 148 10.07 16.18 -1.65
N GLY A 149 11.23 15.53 -1.72
CA GLY A 149 12.49 16.18 -2.03
C GLY A 149 13.25 16.65 -0.80
N TYR A 150 14.09 17.67 -1.00
CA TYR A 150 15.08 18.11 -0.01
C TYR A 150 14.43 18.57 1.31
N GLY A 151 14.71 17.87 2.41
CA GLY A 151 14.24 18.22 3.75
C GLY A 151 12.87 17.65 4.14
N THR A 152 12.15 17.02 3.21
CA THR A 152 10.84 16.42 3.51
C THR A 152 10.92 14.90 3.65
N GLY A 153 11.77 14.25 2.83
CA GLY A 153 11.82 12.77 2.81
C GLY A 153 10.54 12.13 2.27
N THR A 154 10.33 10.86 2.61
CA THR A 154 9.12 10.12 2.23
C THR A 154 8.06 10.31 3.30
N GLU A 155 6.97 11.00 2.94
CA GLU A 155 5.90 11.42 3.84
C GLU A 155 4.51 11.07 3.29
N LEU A 156 3.46 11.40 4.04
CA LEU A 156 2.07 11.21 3.63
C LEU A 156 1.62 12.34 2.70
N TYR A 157 1.24 11.98 1.48
CA TYR A 157 0.67 12.86 0.46
C TYR A 157 -0.76 12.49 0.14
N ALA A 158 -1.46 13.39 -0.53
CA ALA A 158 -2.79 13.16 -1.08
C ALA A 158 -2.99 13.85 -2.42
N HIS A 159 -3.86 13.28 -3.24
CA HIS A 159 -4.31 13.86 -4.50
C HIS A 159 -5.84 13.88 -4.55
N ASN A 160 -6.42 15.04 -4.88
CA ASN A 160 -7.86 15.19 -5.11
C ASN A 160 -8.14 15.13 -6.62
N THR A 161 -8.91 14.14 -7.04
CA THR A 161 -9.20 13.85 -8.44
C THR A 161 -10.17 14.84 -9.08
N SER A 162 -10.99 15.55 -8.29
CA SER A 162 -11.97 16.51 -8.81
C SER A 162 -11.38 17.89 -9.09
N ASN A 163 -10.42 18.35 -8.28
CA ASN A 163 -9.78 19.66 -8.47
C ASN A 163 -8.30 19.56 -8.91
N HIS A 164 -7.79 18.33 -9.08
CA HIS A 164 -6.43 18.02 -9.54
C HIS A 164 -5.32 18.60 -8.65
N SER A 165 -5.56 18.80 -7.36
CA SER A 165 -4.54 19.25 -6.42
C SER A 165 -3.83 18.07 -5.76
N THR A 166 -2.50 18.19 -5.64
CA THR A 166 -1.65 17.27 -4.86
C THR A 166 -0.99 18.05 -3.74
N TRP A 167 -0.94 17.50 -2.53
CA TRP A 167 -0.35 18.18 -1.38
C TRP A 167 0.28 17.21 -0.39
N LEU A 168 1.26 17.71 0.37
CA LEU A 168 1.77 17.07 1.58
C LEU A 168 0.67 17.11 2.66
N VAL A 169 0.25 15.95 3.14
CA VAL A 169 -0.75 15.84 4.20
C VAL A 169 -0.12 16.09 5.55
N ALA A 170 1.02 15.44 5.80
CA ALA A 170 1.77 15.60 7.04
C ALA A 170 3.26 15.32 6.79
N ASP A 171 4.12 16.19 7.31
CA ASP A 171 5.53 15.97 7.51
C ASP A 171 5.70 15.37 8.92
N ILE A 172 5.64 14.04 9.00
CA ILE A 172 5.61 13.31 10.28
C ILE A 172 6.99 13.25 10.90
N TYR A 173 8.04 13.17 10.04
CA TYR A 173 9.42 13.14 10.50
C TYR A 173 10.21 14.31 9.88
N PRO A 174 9.98 15.56 10.36
CA PRO A 174 10.61 16.74 9.79
C PRO A 174 12.12 16.72 9.98
N ASP A 175 12.87 17.15 8.95
CA ASP A 175 14.31 17.40 9.03
C ASP A 175 14.58 18.87 9.38
N PRO A 176 14.74 19.25 10.66
CA PRO A 176 14.94 20.63 11.07
C PRO A 176 16.29 21.22 10.62
N ALA A 177 17.22 20.39 10.19
CA ALA A 177 18.57 20.81 9.80
C ALA A 177 18.77 20.91 8.29
N GLY A 178 17.81 20.43 7.47
CA GLY A 178 17.93 20.43 6.01
C GLY A 178 19.08 19.59 5.46
N PHE A 179 19.58 18.65 6.25
CA PHE A 179 20.67 17.77 5.85
C PHE A 179 20.16 16.51 5.18
N ASN A 180 20.25 16.49 3.86
CA ASN A 180 20.20 15.31 2.98
C ASN A 180 18.90 14.53 2.80
N GLY A 181 17.73 15.03 3.24
CA GLY A 181 16.45 14.34 2.97
C GLY A 181 16.38 12.90 3.50
N MET A 182 17.06 12.61 4.61
CA MET A 182 17.13 11.26 5.19
C MET A 182 16.03 11.00 6.23
N ASN A 183 15.37 12.05 6.70
CA ASN A 183 14.27 11.91 7.63
C ASN A 183 13.01 11.58 6.83
N SER A 184 12.61 10.34 6.88
CA SER A 184 11.43 9.83 6.16
C SER A 184 10.56 9.07 7.14
N SER A 185 9.31 9.44 7.23
CA SER A 185 8.34 8.70 8.07
C SER A 185 7.95 7.37 7.46
N VAL A 186 8.08 7.22 6.14
CA VAL A 186 7.75 5.99 5.38
C VAL A 186 6.38 5.44 5.76
N PRO A 187 5.30 6.24 5.59
CA PRO A 187 3.98 5.86 6.05
C PRO A 187 3.46 4.64 5.28
N GLY A 188 2.76 3.74 5.99
CA GLY A 188 2.10 2.58 5.42
C GLY A 188 3.03 1.46 4.95
N TYR A 189 4.28 1.43 5.41
CA TYR A 189 5.21 0.37 5.03
C TYR A 189 4.77 -1.03 5.50
N TYR A 190 4.14 -1.10 6.66
CA TYR A 190 3.65 -2.34 7.24
C TYR A 190 2.14 -2.44 7.25
N MET A 191 1.42 -1.34 7.38
CA MET A 191 -0.04 -1.34 7.38
C MET A 191 -0.65 -0.02 6.95
N GLU A 192 -1.77 -0.13 6.25
CA GLU A 192 -2.68 0.97 5.96
C GLU A 192 -4.12 0.46 5.91
N VAL A 193 -5.07 1.20 6.50
CA VAL A 193 -6.48 0.83 6.49
C VAL A 193 -7.37 2.03 6.85
N PHE A 194 -8.54 2.13 6.22
CA PHE A 194 -9.59 3.04 6.64
C PHE A 194 -10.54 2.42 7.66
N ILE A 195 -10.88 3.19 8.71
CA ILE A 195 -12.01 2.92 9.60
C ILE A 195 -12.85 4.20 9.66
N GLY A 196 -14.03 4.19 9.04
CA GLY A 196 -14.80 5.41 8.80
C GLY A 196 -13.97 6.41 7.97
N ASP A 197 -13.93 7.66 8.40
CA ASP A 197 -13.20 8.73 7.73
C ASP A 197 -11.73 8.83 8.18
N THR A 198 -11.22 7.85 8.90
CA THR A 198 -9.86 7.88 9.44
C THR A 198 -8.98 6.83 8.79
N LEU A 199 -7.87 7.26 8.21
CA LEU A 199 -6.78 6.41 7.70
C LEU A 199 -5.83 6.08 8.86
N TYR A 200 -5.69 4.79 9.18
CA TYR A 200 -4.70 4.28 10.12
C TYR A 200 -3.53 3.68 9.37
N PHE A 201 -2.31 3.98 9.82
CA PHE A 201 -1.08 3.52 9.16
C PHE A 201 0.09 3.51 10.14
N ASP A 202 1.15 2.81 9.79
CA ASP A 202 2.41 2.91 10.50
C ASP A 202 3.27 4.03 9.93
N ALA A 203 4.03 4.73 10.79
CA ALA A 203 5.01 5.73 10.38
C ALA A 203 6.07 5.95 11.47
N ARG A 204 7.24 6.44 11.05
CA ARG A 204 8.35 6.82 11.95
C ARG A 204 8.31 8.32 12.19
N ASP A 205 8.74 8.75 13.37
CA ASP A 205 8.86 10.17 13.71
C ASP A 205 10.16 10.52 14.43
N ASP A 206 11.09 9.56 14.49
CA ASP A 206 12.38 9.73 15.15
C ASP A 206 13.51 8.88 14.53
N ASN A 207 14.73 9.12 15.01
CA ASN A 207 15.96 8.43 14.57
C ASN A 207 16.06 6.96 15.02
N THR A 208 15.13 6.44 15.79
CA THR A 208 15.15 5.02 16.20
C THR A 208 14.83 4.10 15.04
N GLY A 209 14.17 4.64 14.01
CA GLY A 209 13.70 3.89 12.85
C GLY A 209 12.56 2.94 13.15
N LEU A 210 11.97 3.03 14.34
CA LEU A 210 10.87 2.17 14.78
C LEU A 210 9.52 2.82 14.45
N PRO A 211 8.74 2.27 13.50
CA PRO A 211 7.42 2.81 13.18
C PRO A 211 6.45 2.65 14.35
N GLN A 212 5.58 3.63 14.50
CA GLN A 212 4.50 3.69 15.48
C GLN A 212 3.14 3.74 14.78
N LEU A 213 2.05 3.55 15.52
CA LEU A 213 0.70 3.64 14.96
C LEU A 213 0.26 5.13 14.85
N TRP A 214 -0.09 5.53 13.63
CA TRP A 214 -0.56 6.86 13.29
C TRP A 214 -1.95 6.83 12.69
N ALA A 215 -2.62 7.98 12.69
CA ALA A 215 -3.89 8.17 12.03
C ALA A 215 -3.99 9.55 11.38
N HIS A 216 -4.79 9.62 10.31
CA HIS A 216 -5.19 10.84 9.64
C HIS A 216 -6.71 10.86 9.48
N ASP A 217 -7.37 11.81 10.08
CA ASP A 217 -8.80 12.07 9.91
C ASP A 217 -9.02 12.94 8.67
N THR A 218 -9.65 12.36 7.65
CA THR A 218 -9.86 13.02 6.35
C THR A 218 -10.88 14.16 6.43
N SER A 219 -11.80 14.11 7.39
CA SER A 219 -12.88 15.09 7.56
C SER A 219 -12.39 16.43 8.11
N ASN A 220 -11.46 16.40 9.06
CA ASN A 220 -10.89 17.60 9.69
C ASN A 220 -9.41 17.84 9.35
N ARG A 221 -8.79 16.92 8.58
CA ARG A 221 -7.39 16.99 8.10
C ARG A 221 -6.36 17.03 9.23
N THR A 222 -6.61 16.31 10.32
CA THR A 222 -5.65 16.18 11.41
C THR A 222 -4.90 14.85 11.32
N THR A 223 -3.59 14.90 11.60
CA THR A 223 -2.71 13.72 11.68
C THR A 223 -2.12 13.64 13.08
N TRP A 224 -2.16 12.47 13.69
CA TRP A 224 -1.65 12.27 15.05
C TRP A 224 -1.09 10.87 15.26
N LYS A 225 -0.17 10.74 16.22
CA LYS A 225 0.31 9.44 16.71
C LYS A 225 -0.78 8.83 17.60
N VAL A 226 -1.26 7.65 17.24
CA VAL A 226 -2.30 6.91 17.96
C VAL A 226 -1.72 6.19 19.17
N TYR A 227 -0.57 5.50 18.95
CA TYR A 227 0.10 4.74 19.99
C TYR A 227 1.61 4.80 19.82
N ASP A 228 2.31 5.01 20.94
CA ASP A 228 3.76 5.04 21.02
C ASP A 228 4.25 3.87 21.87
N ALA A 229 4.79 2.86 21.23
CA ALA A 229 5.34 1.66 21.88
C ALA A 229 6.81 1.82 22.30
N SER A 230 7.45 2.96 22.01
CA SER A 230 8.89 3.15 22.21
C SER A 230 9.34 2.98 23.67
N ALA A 231 8.48 3.33 24.64
CA ALA A 231 8.76 3.17 26.07
C ALA A 231 8.92 1.69 26.49
N GLN A 232 8.32 0.75 25.74
CA GLN A 232 8.46 -0.69 25.92
C GLN A 232 9.47 -1.32 24.96
N GLY A 233 10.21 -0.46 24.22
CA GLY A 233 11.13 -0.87 23.15
C GLY A 233 10.40 -1.45 21.93
N GLY A 234 9.08 -1.24 21.84
CA GLY A 234 8.21 -1.80 20.84
C GLY A 234 8.02 -0.92 19.61
N SER A 235 7.37 -1.47 18.60
CA SER A 235 7.07 -0.79 17.34
C SER A 235 5.95 -1.49 16.56
N MET A 236 5.43 -0.81 15.54
CA MET A 236 4.55 -1.40 14.54
C MET A 236 5.29 -2.29 13.53
N THR A 237 6.58 -2.53 13.72
CA THR A 237 7.34 -3.40 12.83
C THR A 237 6.66 -4.76 12.71
N MET A 238 6.35 -5.17 11.51
CA MET A 238 5.86 -6.50 11.18
C MET A 238 7.01 -7.35 10.61
N PRO A 239 6.95 -8.67 10.77
CA PRO A 239 7.96 -9.52 10.18
C PRO A 239 7.86 -9.42 8.66
N ASN A 240 8.93 -8.93 8.04
CA ASN A 240 9.01 -8.86 6.59
C ASN A 240 9.38 -10.24 6.03
N ASN A 241 8.53 -10.83 5.21
CA ASN A 241 8.88 -12.05 4.47
C ASN A 241 9.33 -11.65 3.06
N PRO A 242 10.63 -11.63 2.76
CA PRO A 242 11.14 -11.24 1.45
C PRO A 242 10.72 -12.19 0.31
N ASN A 243 10.14 -13.36 0.64
CA ASN A 243 9.78 -14.38 -0.35
C ASN A 243 8.28 -14.44 -0.68
N THR A 244 7.40 -13.81 0.10
CA THR A 244 5.93 -13.91 -0.07
C THR A 244 5.21 -12.57 -0.09
N GLY A 245 5.94 -11.47 0.04
CA GLY A 245 5.39 -10.10 -0.11
C GLY A 245 4.53 -9.60 1.05
N ASP A 246 3.70 -10.40 1.72
CA ASP A 246 2.68 -9.85 2.62
C ASP A 246 2.34 -10.75 3.81
N GLY A 247 3.16 -10.71 4.84
CA GLY A 247 2.83 -11.33 6.12
C GLY A 247 2.14 -10.39 7.10
N LYS A 248 1.21 -9.56 6.64
CA LYS A 248 0.54 -8.53 7.47
C LYS A 248 -0.82 -9.06 7.92
N LEU A 249 -1.03 -9.31 9.20
CA LEU A 249 -2.38 -9.41 9.72
C LEU A 249 -2.89 -8.00 9.97
N VAL A 250 -3.86 -7.57 9.19
CA VAL A 250 -4.59 -6.31 9.38
C VAL A 250 -6.07 -6.60 9.12
N MET A 251 -6.90 -6.55 10.16
CA MET A 251 -8.33 -6.82 10.05
C MET A 251 -9.12 -5.80 10.87
N VAL A 252 -10.24 -5.34 10.33
CA VAL A 252 -11.15 -4.42 11.00
C VAL A 252 -12.46 -5.13 11.31
N LEU A 253 -12.86 -5.13 12.58
CA LEU A 253 -14.15 -5.67 13.04
C LEU A 253 -14.88 -4.61 13.89
N GLY A 254 -15.89 -3.99 13.31
CA GLY A 254 -16.54 -2.83 13.91
C GLY A 254 -15.55 -1.68 14.10
N ASP A 255 -15.42 -1.20 15.33
CA ASP A 255 -14.51 -0.10 15.68
C ASP A 255 -13.11 -0.61 16.13
N THR A 256 -12.82 -1.89 15.92
CA THR A 256 -11.57 -2.49 16.38
C THR A 256 -10.67 -2.89 15.21
N LEU A 257 -9.45 -2.39 15.24
CA LEU A 257 -8.35 -2.77 14.35
C LEU A 257 -7.53 -3.87 15.01
N TYR A 258 -7.39 -5.02 14.35
CA TYR A 258 -6.52 -6.13 14.73
C TYR A 258 -5.31 -6.19 13.82
N PHE A 259 -4.13 -6.31 14.38
CA PHE A 259 -2.88 -6.31 13.63
C PHE A 259 -1.77 -7.10 14.33
N THR A 260 -0.76 -7.52 13.58
CA THR A 260 0.45 -8.13 14.14
C THR A 260 1.54 -7.08 14.28
N ALA A 261 2.13 -6.97 15.47
CA ALA A 261 3.22 -6.03 15.75
C ALA A 261 4.06 -6.49 16.94
N THR A 262 5.19 -5.80 17.18
CA THR A 262 6.03 -5.96 18.37
C THR A 262 5.83 -4.76 19.29
N LEU A 263 4.62 -4.49 19.77
CA LEU A 263 4.38 -3.31 20.62
C LEU A 263 5.04 -3.39 21.99
N ASP A 264 5.36 -4.60 22.45
CA ASP A 264 6.17 -4.85 23.64
C ASP A 264 7.16 -5.98 23.34
N THR A 265 8.44 -5.71 23.50
CA THR A 265 9.52 -6.66 23.22
C THR A 265 9.49 -7.91 24.08
N ALA A 266 8.76 -7.89 25.21
CA ALA A 266 8.58 -9.07 26.05
C ALA A 266 7.78 -10.19 25.36
N TYR A 267 6.91 -9.85 24.42
CA TYR A 267 6.02 -10.79 23.71
C TYR A 267 6.46 -11.12 22.28
N GLY A 268 7.40 -10.34 21.69
CA GLY A 268 7.77 -10.51 20.29
C GLY A 268 6.64 -10.10 19.34
N TYR A 269 6.55 -10.78 18.18
CA TYR A 269 5.51 -10.51 17.17
C TYR A 269 4.20 -11.22 17.50
N GLU A 270 3.27 -10.51 18.13
CA GLU A 270 1.97 -11.05 18.51
C GLU A 270 0.81 -10.26 17.89
N MET A 271 -0.42 -10.80 18.06
CA MET A 271 -1.63 -10.09 17.67
C MET A 271 -2.02 -9.06 18.70
N TRP A 272 -2.18 -7.84 18.25
CA TRP A 272 -2.64 -6.69 19.03
C TRP A 272 -3.96 -6.16 18.49
N ALA A 273 -4.66 -5.42 19.28
CA ALA A 273 -5.88 -4.72 18.88
C ALA A 273 -5.88 -3.28 19.37
N TYR A 274 -6.51 -2.42 18.56
CA TYR A 274 -6.79 -1.03 18.87
C TYR A 274 -8.29 -0.77 18.70
N ASP A 275 -8.96 -0.28 19.73
CA ASP A 275 -10.36 0.15 19.69
C ASP A 275 -10.43 1.64 19.45
N THR A 276 -10.98 2.05 18.30
CA THR A 276 -11.07 3.45 17.88
C THR A 276 -12.06 4.24 18.71
N SER A 277 -13.05 3.58 19.34
CA SER A 277 -14.10 4.23 20.11
C SER A 277 -13.61 4.71 21.48
N ASN A 278 -12.68 4.01 22.12
CA ASN A 278 -12.14 4.33 23.44
C ASN A 278 -10.62 4.53 23.45
N GLN A 279 -9.96 4.39 22.29
CA GLN A 279 -8.52 4.59 22.07
C GLN A 279 -7.64 3.64 22.91
N SER A 280 -8.13 2.44 23.22
CA SER A 280 -7.35 1.46 23.96
C SER A 280 -6.58 0.52 23.03
N VAL A 281 -5.35 0.18 23.42
CA VAL A 281 -4.51 -0.84 22.78
C VAL A 281 -4.29 -1.97 23.75
N TRP A 282 -4.42 -3.22 23.28
CA TRP A 282 -4.16 -4.40 24.11
C TRP A 282 -3.59 -5.57 23.31
N LEU A 283 -2.85 -6.43 24.01
CA LEU A 283 -2.42 -7.72 23.49
C LEU A 283 -3.64 -8.65 23.41
N VAL A 284 -3.97 -9.12 22.21
CA VAL A 284 -5.09 -10.04 21.99
C VAL A 284 -4.72 -11.44 22.47
N SER A 285 -3.50 -11.88 22.15
CA SER A 285 -3.05 -13.22 22.44
C SER A 285 -1.53 -13.31 22.39
N ASP A 286 -0.91 -13.93 23.39
CA ASP A 286 0.48 -14.39 23.40
C ASP A 286 0.47 -15.88 23.04
N LEU A 287 0.40 -16.18 21.73
CA LEU A 287 0.28 -17.55 21.23
C LEU A 287 1.59 -18.32 21.28
N PHE A 288 2.72 -17.61 21.17
CA PHE A 288 4.03 -18.22 21.31
C PHE A 288 4.82 -17.45 22.38
N HIS A 289 4.65 -17.90 23.63
CA HIS A 289 5.17 -17.21 24.80
C HIS A 289 6.63 -16.77 24.69
N GLY A 290 6.88 -15.52 25.07
CA GLY A 290 8.19 -14.91 25.12
C GLY A 290 8.57 -14.16 23.84
N VAL A 291 9.82 -13.76 23.74
CA VAL A 291 10.34 -12.85 22.70
C VAL A 291 10.32 -13.39 21.26
N ALA A 292 9.98 -14.66 21.06
CA ALA A 292 9.97 -15.28 19.73
C ALA A 292 8.77 -14.84 18.88
N GLY A 293 7.59 -14.64 19.50
CA GLY A 293 6.36 -14.22 18.84
C GLY A 293 5.68 -15.26 17.96
N SER A 294 4.38 -15.12 17.77
CA SER A 294 3.53 -16.03 16.97
C SER A 294 3.55 -15.73 15.47
N PHE A 295 3.96 -14.54 15.06
CA PHE A 295 3.94 -14.10 13.67
C PHE A 295 2.57 -14.34 13.00
N SER A 296 1.49 -13.97 13.66
CA SER A 296 0.12 -14.16 13.18
C SER A 296 -0.08 -13.46 11.84
N GLY A 297 -0.65 -14.19 10.84
CA GLY A 297 -0.87 -13.71 9.49
C GLY A 297 0.36 -13.67 8.56
N TYR A 298 1.57 -13.99 9.05
CA TYR A 298 2.81 -13.92 8.28
C TYR A 298 2.84 -14.81 7.03
N GLY A 299 2.06 -15.88 6.98
CA GLY A 299 1.90 -16.75 5.81
C GLY A 299 0.83 -16.26 4.83
N GLY A 300 0.23 -15.09 5.06
CA GLY A 300 -0.81 -14.52 4.19
C GLY A 300 -2.20 -15.14 4.36
N THR A 301 -2.38 -16.06 5.31
CA THR A 301 -3.70 -16.64 5.60
C THR A 301 -4.41 -15.78 6.63
N GLN A 302 -5.43 -15.05 6.18
CA GLN A 302 -6.32 -14.31 7.08
C GLN A 302 -7.71 -14.17 6.46
N PHE A 303 -8.75 -14.50 7.22
CA PHE A 303 -10.13 -14.29 6.81
C PHE A 303 -11.07 -14.25 8.02
N TYR A 304 -12.24 -13.64 7.82
CA TYR A 304 -13.28 -13.54 8.83
C TYR A 304 -14.51 -14.33 8.41
N HIS A 305 -15.05 -15.14 9.33
CA HIS A 305 -16.27 -15.90 9.09
C HIS A 305 -17.06 -16.12 10.39
N ASN A 306 -18.34 -15.80 10.38
CA ASN A 306 -19.28 -16.04 11.47
C ASN A 306 -18.75 -15.57 12.85
N GLY A 307 -18.26 -14.34 12.94
CA GLY A 307 -17.79 -13.77 14.22
C GLY A 307 -16.39 -14.23 14.62
N THR A 308 -15.68 -14.98 13.78
CA THR A 308 -14.36 -15.53 14.08
C THR A 308 -13.36 -15.10 13.02
N MET A 309 -12.21 -14.57 13.44
CA MET A 309 -11.03 -14.38 12.61
C MET A 309 -10.23 -15.67 12.54
N TYR A 310 -9.78 -16.03 11.36
CA TYR A 310 -8.90 -17.15 11.09
C TYR A 310 -7.60 -16.63 10.49
N PHE A 311 -6.48 -17.10 10.97
CA PHE A 311 -5.16 -16.67 10.54
C PHE A 311 -4.12 -17.77 10.75
N ASP A 312 -3.04 -17.73 10.01
CA ASP A 312 -1.91 -18.59 10.30
C ASP A 312 -1.06 -18.01 11.44
N SER A 313 -0.54 -18.87 12.30
CA SER A 313 0.31 -18.46 13.42
C SER A 313 1.25 -19.57 13.90
N MET A 314 2.33 -19.19 14.57
CA MET A 314 3.20 -20.12 15.30
C MET A 314 2.73 -20.21 16.76
N THR A 315 2.56 -21.42 17.25
CA THR A 315 2.17 -21.67 18.65
C THR A 315 3.27 -22.41 19.43
N GLY A 316 4.48 -22.46 18.87
CA GLY A 316 5.64 -23.18 19.41
C GLY A 316 6.53 -23.73 18.30
N PRO A 317 7.49 -24.59 18.64
CA PRO A 317 8.48 -25.13 17.68
C PRO A 317 7.90 -26.06 16.61
N SER A 318 6.62 -26.39 16.68
CA SER A 318 5.94 -27.30 15.73
C SER A 318 5.52 -26.64 14.42
N GLY A 319 5.97 -25.41 14.15
CA GLY A 319 5.71 -24.66 12.94
C GLY A 319 4.33 -23.99 12.90
N ARG A 320 3.96 -23.44 11.72
CA ARG A 320 2.73 -22.69 11.53
C ARG A 320 1.48 -23.56 11.58
N LYS A 321 0.42 -23.03 12.18
CA LYS A 321 -0.90 -23.64 12.31
C LYS A 321 -1.98 -22.62 11.94
N LEU A 322 -3.17 -23.11 11.61
CA LEU A 322 -4.36 -22.27 11.54
C LEU A 322 -4.79 -21.91 12.95
N GLY A 323 -4.75 -20.62 13.25
CA GLY A 323 -5.28 -20.02 14.48
C GLY A 323 -6.68 -19.48 14.28
N ALA A 324 -7.39 -19.23 15.35
CA ALA A 324 -8.68 -18.56 15.34
C ALA A 324 -8.84 -17.68 16.57
N HIS A 325 -9.47 -16.52 16.39
CA HIS A 325 -9.85 -15.61 17.46
C HIS A 325 -11.29 -15.17 17.25
N SER A 326 -12.13 -15.35 18.26
CA SER A 326 -13.51 -14.84 18.28
C SER A 326 -13.56 -13.68 19.25
N PRO A 327 -13.59 -12.43 18.76
CA PRO A 327 -13.82 -11.28 19.62
C PRO A 327 -15.12 -11.48 20.40
N LEU A 328 -15.10 -11.20 21.71
CA LEU A 328 -16.33 -11.25 22.50
C LEU A 328 -17.34 -10.30 21.85
N SER A 329 -18.49 -10.81 21.43
CA SER A 329 -19.57 -10.00 20.91
C SER A 329 -20.07 -9.06 22.01
N ILE A 330 -19.55 -7.84 22.01
CA ILE A 330 -20.22 -6.75 22.70
C ILE A 330 -21.43 -6.45 21.83
N ASN A 331 -22.63 -6.73 22.35
CA ASN A 331 -23.91 -6.42 21.71
C ASN A 331 -24.07 -4.90 21.57
N HIS A 332 -23.41 -4.30 20.58
CA HIS A 332 -23.83 -3.06 20.00
C HIS A 332 -24.68 -3.36 18.78
N GLN A 333 -26.00 -3.46 19.00
CA GLN A 333 -26.96 -3.30 17.92
C GLN A 333 -26.87 -1.87 17.39
N THR A 334 -26.05 -1.69 16.36
CA THR A 334 -26.24 -0.58 15.43
C THR A 334 -26.40 -1.19 14.03
N ASN A 335 -27.65 -1.19 13.59
CA ASN A 335 -28.04 -1.35 12.20
C ASN A 335 -27.39 -0.22 11.38
N THR A 336 -26.26 -0.46 10.78
CA THR A 336 -25.82 0.28 9.58
C THR A 336 -25.08 -0.70 8.71
N GLY A 337 -25.66 -0.99 7.55
CA GLY A 337 -25.06 -1.84 6.53
C GLY A 337 -23.78 -1.19 6.00
N GLY A 338 -22.67 -1.68 6.47
CA GLY A 338 -21.35 -1.44 5.89
C GLY A 338 -20.99 -2.63 5.02
N ALA A 339 -20.69 -2.37 3.76
CA ALA A 339 -20.24 -3.39 2.83
C ALA A 339 -18.90 -3.97 3.33
N VAL A 340 -18.88 -5.29 3.49
CA VAL A 340 -17.62 -6.03 3.64
C VAL A 340 -16.95 -5.98 2.28
N THR A 341 -15.90 -5.19 2.13
CA THR A 341 -15.01 -5.31 0.97
C THR A 341 -14.21 -6.59 1.14
N SER A 342 -14.63 -7.62 0.43
CA SER A 342 -13.83 -8.82 0.27
C SER A 342 -12.67 -8.49 -0.66
N TRP A 343 -11.46 -8.65 -0.19
CA TRP A 343 -10.28 -8.69 -1.02
C TRP A 343 -10.27 -10.03 -1.77
N ALA A 344 -10.29 -9.98 -3.07
CA ALA A 344 -9.98 -11.10 -3.94
C ALA A 344 -8.57 -10.89 -4.52
#